data_3fd090932c80a9545e6f5006721b184f
#
_entry.id   3fd090932c80a9545e6f5006721b184f
#
_cell.length_a   1.000
_cell.length_b   1.000
_cell.length_c   1.000
_cell.angle_alpha   90.00
_cell.angle_beta   90.00
_cell.angle_gamma   90.00
#
_symmetry.space_group_name_H-M   'P 1'
#
loop_
_entity.id
_entity.type
_entity.pdbx_description
1 polymer ?
#
loop_
_entity_poly.entity_id
_entity_poly.type
_entity_poly.pdbx_seq_one_letter_code
_entity_poly.pdbx_strand_id
1 'polypeptide(L)'
;GEGNTPLYHAQNLGKKLNLNRLYIKNEGMNPTGAFKDRGSFVELHKAKELGYKTVCVASTGNMAASVAAYAGQIGLACYVLVPENTPRGKLAQALLYGAHVIQVRGTYTDAFGLCVKVAQKYGFYLAGDYAFRGEGQKSLSYEVCEQLHFEPIDWVLVPVGMGTNLSYIWKGFKEYYEFGLIKKLPRIIAVQAEGACPIVTAY
;
A
#
# COMPACT_ATOMS: atom_id res chain seq x y z
N GLY A 1 6.80 11.81 -7.62
CA GLY A 1 6.40 11.16 -6.43
C GLY A 1 5.37 10.07 -6.68
N GLU A 2 4.87 9.55 -5.63
CA GLU A 2 3.75 8.60 -5.60
C GLU A 2 2.44 9.27 -5.97
N GLY A 3 1.48 8.45 -6.37
CA GLY A 3 0.17 8.94 -6.79
C GLY A 3 0.16 9.51 -8.21
N ASN A 4 -0.91 10.21 -8.54
CA ASN A 4 -1.22 10.68 -9.88
C ASN A 4 -1.09 9.58 -10.95
N THR A 5 -1.43 8.36 -10.55
CA THR A 5 -1.37 7.20 -11.43
C THR A 5 -2.48 7.26 -12.47
N PRO A 6 -2.27 6.72 -13.68
CA PRO A 6 -3.25 6.81 -14.74
C PRO A 6 -4.53 6.03 -14.43
N LEU A 7 -5.66 6.60 -14.83
CA LEU A 7 -6.97 5.97 -14.84
C LEU A 7 -7.37 5.69 -16.31
N TYR A 8 -7.27 4.44 -16.73
CA TYR A 8 -7.55 4.06 -18.11
C TYR A 8 -9.02 3.71 -18.32
N HIS A 9 -9.64 4.29 -19.35
CA HIS A 9 -10.94 3.82 -19.84
C HIS A 9 -10.76 2.51 -20.61
N ALA A 10 -11.18 1.39 -20.03
CA ALA A 10 -10.98 0.05 -20.56
C ALA A 10 -12.05 -0.34 -21.60
N GLN A 11 -12.17 0.43 -22.70
CA GLN A 11 -13.24 0.32 -23.70
C GLN A 11 -13.41 -1.10 -24.28
N ASN A 12 -12.31 -1.76 -24.66
CA ASN A 12 -12.37 -3.07 -25.27
C ASN A 12 -12.86 -4.16 -24.29
N LEU A 13 -12.40 -4.10 -23.05
CA LEU A 13 -12.87 -4.99 -21.99
C LEU A 13 -14.31 -4.65 -21.61
N GLY A 14 -14.64 -3.39 -21.51
CA GLY A 14 -15.98 -2.90 -21.23
C GLY A 14 -17.01 -3.40 -22.26
N LYS A 15 -16.70 -3.32 -23.54
CA LYS A 15 -17.56 -3.88 -24.61
C LYS A 15 -17.82 -5.37 -24.45
N LYS A 16 -16.77 -6.15 -24.11
CA LYS A 16 -16.91 -7.61 -23.88
C LYS A 16 -17.79 -7.95 -22.67
N LEU A 17 -17.80 -7.07 -21.66
CA LEU A 17 -18.55 -7.26 -20.41
C LEU A 17 -19.89 -6.51 -20.37
N ASN A 18 -20.28 -5.82 -21.46
CA ASN A 18 -21.43 -4.92 -21.50
C ASN A 18 -21.39 -3.79 -20.45
N LEU A 19 -20.20 -3.27 -20.18
CA LEU A 19 -19.93 -2.17 -19.25
C LEU A 19 -19.42 -0.95 -20.03
N ASN A 20 -20.22 0.09 -20.16
CA ASN A 20 -19.87 1.27 -20.94
C ASN A 20 -18.81 2.16 -20.25
N ARG A 21 -18.74 2.13 -18.93
CA ARG A 21 -17.86 2.98 -18.10
C ARG A 21 -16.99 2.11 -17.19
N LEU A 22 -16.14 1.29 -17.79
CA LEU A 22 -15.17 0.49 -17.08
C LEU A 22 -13.80 1.20 -17.07
N TYR A 23 -13.28 1.48 -15.90
CA TYR A 23 -11.98 2.12 -15.70
C TYR A 23 -11.03 1.24 -14.91
N ILE A 24 -9.73 1.39 -15.17
CA ILE A 24 -8.64 0.69 -14.47
C ILE A 24 -7.68 1.73 -13.92
N LYS A 25 -7.60 1.84 -12.58
CA LYS A 25 -6.61 2.63 -11.87
C LYS A 25 -5.30 1.84 -11.78
N ASN A 26 -4.28 2.27 -12.51
CA ASN A 26 -3.03 1.53 -12.61
C ASN A 26 -2.02 1.93 -11.54
N GLU A 27 -2.13 1.34 -10.36
CA GLU A 27 -1.20 1.58 -9.25
C GLU A 27 0.21 1.00 -9.48
N GLY A 28 0.41 0.21 -10.51
CA GLY A 28 1.73 -0.24 -10.96
C GLY A 28 2.61 0.88 -11.53
N MET A 29 2.06 2.06 -11.76
CA MET A 29 2.80 3.24 -12.23
C MET A 29 3.38 4.10 -11.09
N ASN A 30 3.19 3.72 -9.84
CA ASN A 30 3.91 4.31 -8.73
C ASN A 30 5.43 4.03 -8.82
N PRO A 31 6.30 4.83 -8.19
CA PRO A 31 7.76 4.73 -8.32
C PRO A 31 8.37 3.35 -8.07
N THR A 32 7.87 2.59 -7.11
CA THR A 32 8.34 1.22 -6.85
C THR A 32 7.48 0.13 -7.51
N GLY A 33 6.54 0.53 -8.37
CA GLY A 33 5.65 -0.38 -9.09
C GLY A 33 4.44 -0.86 -8.28
N ALA A 34 4.07 -0.20 -7.19
CA ALA A 34 2.98 -0.65 -6.33
C ALA A 34 2.29 0.48 -5.57
N PHE A 35 1.02 0.30 -5.24
CA PHE A 35 0.23 1.22 -4.41
C PHE A 35 0.83 1.47 -3.01
N LYS A 36 1.76 0.62 -2.57
CA LYS A 36 2.42 0.74 -1.26
C LYS A 36 3.15 2.07 -1.08
N ASP A 37 3.55 2.71 -2.18
CA ASP A 37 4.25 3.99 -2.20
C ASP A 37 3.44 5.11 -1.55
N ARG A 38 2.14 5.16 -1.80
CA ARG A 38 1.23 6.13 -1.19
C ARG A 38 1.30 6.12 0.34
N GLY A 39 1.28 4.92 0.91
CA GLY A 39 1.37 4.74 2.35
C GLY A 39 2.77 4.98 2.89
N SER A 40 3.81 4.48 2.20
CA SER A 40 5.20 4.66 2.62
C SER A 40 5.61 6.12 2.65
N PHE A 41 5.16 6.93 1.71
CA PHE A 41 5.42 8.36 1.70
C PHE A 41 4.93 9.02 2.99
N VAL A 42 3.65 8.90 3.30
CA VAL A 42 3.05 9.55 4.48
C VAL A 42 3.65 9.00 5.77
N GLU A 43 3.76 7.68 5.88
CA GLU A 43 4.26 7.00 7.08
C GLU A 43 5.71 7.42 7.40
N LEU A 44 6.60 7.44 6.41
CA LEU A 44 8.01 7.72 6.66
C LEU A 44 8.30 9.21 6.85
N HIS A 45 7.55 10.09 6.19
CA HIS A 45 7.61 11.52 6.49
C HIS A 45 7.15 11.79 7.92
N LYS A 46 6.10 11.10 8.38
CA LYS A 46 5.65 11.19 9.77
C LYS A 46 6.68 10.62 10.75
N ALA A 47 7.31 9.50 10.41
CA ALA A 47 8.41 8.95 11.22
C ALA A 47 9.56 9.96 11.36
N LYS A 48 9.95 10.62 10.28
CA LYS A 48 10.97 11.68 10.29
C LYS A 48 10.55 12.89 11.12
N GLU A 49 9.31 13.35 10.99
CA GLU A 49 8.72 14.43 11.80
C GLU A 49 8.78 14.12 13.30
N LEU A 50 8.51 12.85 13.66
CA LEU A 50 8.61 12.35 15.03
C LEU A 50 10.05 12.17 15.54
N GLY A 51 11.06 12.51 14.72
CA GLY A 51 12.46 12.49 15.10
C GLY A 51 13.19 11.17 14.87
N TYR A 52 12.53 10.14 14.32
CA TYR A 52 13.21 8.89 14.01
C TYR A 52 14.30 9.08 12.94
N LYS A 53 15.39 8.33 13.08
CA LYS A 53 16.51 8.30 12.13
C LYS A 53 16.60 6.97 11.38
N THR A 54 15.91 5.96 11.89
CA THR A 54 15.98 4.60 11.41
C THR A 54 14.57 4.00 11.36
N VAL A 55 14.28 3.29 10.28
CA VAL A 55 13.05 2.52 10.10
C VAL A 55 13.38 1.04 9.95
N CYS A 56 12.53 0.18 10.49
CA CYS A 56 12.59 -1.25 10.24
C CYS A 56 11.23 -1.79 9.77
N VAL A 57 11.27 -2.82 8.93
CA VAL A 57 10.09 -3.46 8.38
C VAL A 57 10.33 -4.95 8.17
N ALA A 58 9.34 -5.78 8.47
CA ALA A 58 9.33 -7.19 8.11
C ALA A 58 8.46 -7.37 6.86
N SER A 59 9.09 -7.54 5.70
CA SER A 59 8.38 -7.76 4.45
C SER A 59 9.30 -8.34 3.36
N THR A 60 8.79 -9.29 2.60
CA THR A 60 9.49 -9.93 1.46
C THR A 60 9.05 -9.39 0.10
N GLY A 61 8.20 -8.35 0.05
CA GLY A 61 7.56 -7.88 -1.19
C GLY A 61 7.54 -6.36 -1.33
N ASN A 62 6.52 -5.87 -2.03
CA ASN A 62 6.38 -4.46 -2.42
C ASN A 62 6.47 -3.47 -1.24
N MET A 63 6.08 -3.88 -0.04
CA MET A 63 6.20 -3.02 1.12
C MET A 63 7.67 -2.78 1.50
N ALA A 64 8.53 -3.82 1.46
CA ALA A 64 9.95 -3.66 1.72
C ALA A 64 10.61 -2.71 0.71
N ALA A 65 10.31 -2.90 -0.57
CA ALA A 65 10.82 -2.05 -1.65
C ALA A 65 10.38 -0.59 -1.48
N SER A 66 9.11 -0.37 -1.21
CA SER A 66 8.54 0.96 -1.01
C SER A 66 9.13 1.66 0.23
N VAL A 67 9.20 0.97 1.38
CA VAL A 67 9.81 1.54 2.60
C VAL A 67 11.28 1.87 2.36
N ALA A 68 12.05 1.00 1.69
CA ALA A 68 13.44 1.26 1.37
C ALA A 68 13.63 2.50 0.48
N ALA A 69 12.82 2.62 -0.59
CA ALA A 69 12.88 3.74 -1.50
C ALA A 69 12.64 5.09 -0.80
N TYR A 70 11.55 5.18 -0.05
CA TYR A 70 11.19 6.44 0.63
C TYR A 70 12.07 6.73 1.84
N ALA A 71 12.55 5.72 2.55
CA ALA A 71 13.57 5.92 3.60
C ALA A 71 14.84 6.53 3.03
N GLY A 72 15.36 5.94 1.93
CA GLY A 72 16.54 6.47 1.23
C GLY A 72 16.34 7.91 0.74
N GLN A 73 15.18 8.21 0.16
CA GLN A 73 14.84 9.55 -0.34
C GLN A 73 14.91 10.63 0.75
N ILE A 74 14.46 10.31 1.97
CA ILE A 74 14.39 11.30 3.07
C ILE A 74 15.52 11.17 4.08
N GLY A 75 16.50 10.29 3.82
CA GLY A 75 17.69 10.12 4.64
C GLY A 75 17.47 9.34 5.94
N LEU A 76 16.55 8.40 5.97
CA LEU A 76 16.40 7.43 7.06
C LEU A 76 17.18 6.15 6.74
N ALA A 77 17.88 5.59 7.73
CA ALA A 77 18.43 4.24 7.61
C ALA A 77 17.27 3.22 7.57
N CYS A 78 17.32 2.25 6.65
CA CYS A 78 16.27 1.26 6.48
C CYS A 78 16.77 -0.15 6.73
N TYR A 79 16.10 -0.88 7.61
CA TYR A 79 16.36 -2.30 7.89
C TYR A 79 15.15 -3.14 7.48
N VAL A 80 15.39 -4.11 6.59
CA VAL A 80 14.36 -5.05 6.11
C VAL A 80 14.67 -6.43 6.68
N LEU A 81 13.76 -6.95 7.50
CA LEU A 81 13.89 -8.27 8.09
C LEU A 81 13.04 -9.27 7.29
N VAL A 82 13.64 -10.39 6.89
CA VAL A 82 13.00 -11.42 6.07
C VAL A 82 13.40 -12.82 6.53
N PRO A 83 12.58 -13.84 6.26
CA PRO A 83 13.00 -15.23 6.43
C PRO A 83 14.25 -15.55 5.61
N GLU A 84 15.14 -16.41 6.13
CA GLU A 84 16.40 -16.77 5.48
C GLU A 84 16.23 -17.35 4.06
N ASN A 85 15.13 -18.04 3.82
CA ASN A 85 14.83 -18.66 2.52
C ASN A 85 14.16 -17.70 1.52
N THR A 86 14.13 -16.39 1.80
CA THR A 86 13.54 -15.42 0.88
C THR A 86 14.38 -15.31 -0.40
N PRO A 87 13.80 -15.53 -1.59
CA PRO A 87 14.54 -15.45 -2.84
C PRO A 87 15.17 -14.06 -3.05
N ARG A 88 16.44 -14.04 -3.48
CA ARG A 88 17.18 -12.78 -3.70
C ARG A 88 16.49 -11.82 -4.67
N GLY A 89 15.81 -12.34 -5.70
CA GLY A 89 15.06 -11.52 -6.64
C GLY A 89 13.97 -10.67 -5.99
N LYS A 90 13.34 -11.16 -4.92
CA LYS A 90 12.35 -10.37 -4.15
C LYS A 90 12.98 -9.26 -3.31
N LEU A 91 14.26 -9.36 -3.01
CA LEU A 91 14.99 -8.39 -2.18
C LEU A 91 15.77 -7.38 -3.01
N ALA A 92 15.94 -7.65 -4.30
CA ALA A 92 16.78 -6.86 -5.20
C ALA A 92 16.41 -5.37 -5.19
N GLN A 93 15.12 -5.07 -5.23
CA GLN A 93 14.64 -3.69 -5.24
C GLN A 93 14.91 -2.96 -3.92
N ALA A 94 14.69 -3.62 -2.77
CA ALA A 94 15.00 -3.04 -1.45
C ALA A 94 16.50 -2.78 -1.29
N LEU A 95 17.33 -3.74 -1.73
CA LEU A 95 18.80 -3.60 -1.72
C LEU A 95 19.26 -2.46 -2.62
N LEU A 96 18.68 -2.31 -3.81
CA LEU A 96 18.99 -1.23 -4.76
C LEU A 96 18.72 0.15 -4.15
N TYR A 97 17.68 0.27 -3.34
CA TYR A 97 17.35 1.50 -2.62
C TYR A 97 18.17 1.70 -1.32
N GLY A 98 19.19 0.87 -1.06
CA GLY A 98 20.12 1.02 0.05
C GLY A 98 19.64 0.46 1.38
N ALA A 99 18.61 -0.39 1.41
CA ALA A 99 18.19 -1.03 2.64
C ALA A 99 19.20 -2.10 3.11
N HIS A 100 19.40 -2.18 4.42
CA HIS A 100 20.10 -3.26 5.07
C HIS A 100 19.14 -4.46 5.24
N VAL A 101 19.36 -5.54 4.48
CA VAL A 101 18.53 -6.72 4.55
C VAL A 101 19.11 -7.71 5.55
N ILE A 102 18.30 -8.09 6.54
CA ILE A 102 18.65 -9.08 7.58
C ILE A 102 17.81 -10.33 7.34
N GLN A 103 18.48 -11.44 7.04
CA GLN A 103 17.84 -12.74 6.94
C GLN A 103 17.75 -13.39 8.33
N VAL A 104 16.53 -13.77 8.70
CA VAL A 104 16.20 -14.33 10.01
C VAL A 104 15.92 -15.82 9.84
N ARG A 105 16.55 -16.67 10.64
CA ARG A 105 16.24 -18.10 10.67
C ARG A 105 14.82 -18.28 11.20
N GLY A 106 14.00 -18.98 10.43
CA GLY A 106 12.60 -19.24 10.76
C GLY A 106 11.60 -18.71 9.74
N THR A 107 10.41 -18.48 10.20
CA THR A 107 9.24 -18.07 9.40
C THR A 107 9.12 -16.54 9.27
N TYR A 108 8.12 -16.08 8.51
CA TYR A 108 7.74 -14.67 8.47
C TYR A 108 7.37 -14.13 9.87
N THR A 109 6.68 -14.94 10.67
CA THR A 109 6.29 -14.55 12.04
C THR A 109 7.52 -14.33 12.93
N ASP A 110 8.57 -15.13 12.77
CA ASP A 110 9.82 -14.98 13.50
C ASP A 110 10.53 -13.68 13.08
N ALA A 111 10.61 -13.41 11.77
CA ALA A 111 11.19 -12.18 11.25
C ALA A 111 10.42 -10.93 11.74
N PHE A 112 9.10 -10.99 11.74
CA PHE A 112 8.25 -9.91 12.26
C PHE A 112 8.45 -9.72 13.77
N GLY A 113 8.43 -10.81 14.55
CA GLY A 113 8.67 -10.76 15.99
C GLY A 113 10.03 -10.16 16.36
N LEU A 114 11.09 -10.51 15.59
CA LEU A 114 12.40 -9.89 15.74
C LEU A 114 12.37 -8.41 15.37
N CYS A 115 11.69 -8.03 14.29
CA CYS A 115 11.56 -6.64 13.86
C CYS A 115 10.93 -5.77 14.96
N VAL A 116 9.86 -6.25 15.61
CA VAL A 116 9.22 -5.57 16.74
C VAL A 116 10.21 -5.40 17.91
N LYS A 117 10.93 -6.45 18.28
CA LYS A 117 11.93 -6.40 19.37
C LYS A 117 13.07 -5.42 19.07
N VAL A 118 13.56 -5.40 17.83
CA VAL A 118 14.58 -4.46 17.36
C VAL A 118 14.08 -3.03 17.42
N ALA A 119 12.87 -2.77 16.95
CA ALA A 119 12.26 -1.45 17.00
C ALA A 119 12.17 -0.92 18.43
N GLN A 120 11.69 -1.74 19.35
CA GLN A 120 11.58 -1.38 20.78
C GLN A 120 12.93 -1.15 21.44
N LYS A 121 13.89 -2.05 21.21
CA LYS A 121 15.20 -2.01 21.86
C LYS A 121 16.06 -0.85 21.41
N TYR A 122 16.02 -0.52 20.11
CA TYR A 122 16.93 0.46 19.50
C TYR A 122 16.23 1.77 19.12
N GLY A 123 14.96 1.93 19.43
CA GLY A 123 14.19 3.13 19.10
C GLY A 123 14.01 3.34 17.59
N PHE A 124 13.86 2.25 16.81
CA PHE A 124 13.57 2.36 15.39
C PHE A 124 12.08 2.54 15.16
N TYR A 125 11.73 3.25 14.09
CA TYR A 125 10.34 3.29 13.65
C TYR A 125 9.96 1.95 13.03
N LEU A 126 8.94 1.30 13.56
CA LEU A 126 8.39 0.06 12.99
C LEU A 126 7.39 0.41 11.89
N ALA A 127 7.79 0.24 10.63
CA ALA A 127 6.89 0.43 9.50
C ALA A 127 5.94 -0.76 9.35
N GLY A 128 4.65 -0.46 9.17
CA GLY A 128 3.61 -1.48 9.11
C GLY A 128 2.29 -0.95 8.55
N ASP A 129 1.29 -1.81 8.50
CA ASP A 129 -0.05 -1.42 8.09
C ASP A 129 -0.79 -0.70 9.25
N TYR A 130 -0.25 0.46 9.66
CA TYR A 130 -0.75 1.33 10.72
C TYR A 130 -1.44 2.57 10.16
N ALA A 131 -1.98 3.42 11.06
CA ALA A 131 -2.80 4.56 10.71
C ALA A 131 -2.15 5.52 9.69
N PHE A 132 -0.89 5.90 9.89
CA PHE A 132 -0.23 6.85 8.98
C PHE A 132 -0.08 6.30 7.55
N ARG A 133 0.20 5.01 7.41
CA ARG A 133 0.24 4.35 6.11
C ARG A 133 -1.11 4.40 5.42
N GLY A 134 -2.16 4.12 6.15
CA GLY A 134 -3.52 4.16 5.64
C GLY A 134 -3.93 5.55 5.15
N GLU A 135 -3.54 6.61 5.88
CA GLU A 135 -3.81 7.99 5.45
C GLU A 135 -3.17 8.31 4.08
N GLY A 136 -2.04 7.73 3.76
CA GLY A 136 -1.49 7.81 2.40
C GLY A 136 -2.30 7.02 1.37
N GLN A 137 -2.73 5.81 1.72
CA GLN A 137 -3.47 4.93 0.81
C GLN A 137 -4.85 5.48 0.42
N LYS A 138 -5.53 6.22 1.30
CA LYS A 138 -6.84 6.82 0.99
C LYS A 138 -6.81 7.81 -0.18
N SER A 139 -5.63 8.40 -0.49
CA SER A 139 -5.46 9.32 -1.62
C SER A 139 -5.83 8.72 -2.96
N LEU A 140 -5.81 7.38 -3.08
CA LEU A 140 -6.26 6.68 -4.28
C LEU A 140 -7.72 7.01 -4.61
N SER A 141 -8.60 7.04 -3.60
CA SER A 141 -10.02 7.37 -3.80
C SER A 141 -10.21 8.82 -4.24
N TYR A 142 -9.42 9.74 -3.69
CA TYR A 142 -9.44 11.13 -4.08
C TYR A 142 -9.10 11.31 -5.55
N GLU A 143 -7.97 10.72 -5.98
CA GLU A 143 -7.55 10.79 -7.38
C GLU A 143 -8.58 10.17 -8.34
N VAL A 144 -9.20 9.05 -7.97
CA VAL A 144 -10.24 8.44 -8.81
C VAL A 144 -11.43 9.39 -8.96
N CYS A 145 -11.89 10.02 -7.88
CA CYS A 145 -12.97 11.00 -7.96
C CYS A 145 -12.60 12.20 -8.83
N GLU A 146 -11.42 12.76 -8.63
CA GLU A 146 -10.93 13.92 -9.38
C GLU A 146 -10.74 13.61 -10.87
N GLN A 147 -10.13 12.46 -11.20
CA GLN A 147 -9.91 12.02 -12.58
C GLN A 147 -11.20 11.67 -13.31
N LEU A 148 -12.27 11.36 -12.59
CA LEU A 148 -13.62 11.19 -13.11
C LEU A 148 -14.47 12.47 -12.99
N HIS A 149 -13.86 13.63 -12.69
CA HIS A 149 -14.57 14.91 -12.53
C HIS A 149 -15.74 14.82 -11.56
N PHE A 150 -15.60 14.05 -10.48
CA PHE A 150 -16.62 13.80 -9.44
C PHE A 150 -17.91 13.14 -9.96
N GLU A 151 -17.87 12.56 -11.17
CA GLU A 151 -18.97 11.75 -11.69
C GLU A 151 -19.25 10.54 -10.77
N PRO A 152 -20.53 10.14 -10.63
CA PRO A 152 -20.89 9.02 -9.76
C PRO A 152 -20.19 7.71 -10.14
N ILE A 153 -19.64 7.06 -9.15
CA ILE A 153 -19.03 5.74 -9.25
C ILE A 153 -19.98 4.73 -8.61
N ASP A 154 -20.37 3.70 -9.35
CA ASP A 154 -21.29 2.68 -8.84
C ASP A 154 -20.55 1.59 -8.07
N TRP A 155 -19.44 1.12 -8.61
CA TRP A 155 -18.68 0.00 -8.08
C TRP A 155 -17.17 0.25 -8.12
N VAL A 156 -16.48 -0.19 -7.07
CA VAL A 156 -15.02 -0.22 -7.01
C VAL A 156 -14.58 -1.63 -6.62
N LEU A 157 -13.83 -2.28 -7.51
CA LEU A 157 -13.27 -3.60 -7.26
C LEU A 157 -11.85 -3.45 -6.77
N VAL A 158 -11.54 -4.02 -5.60
CA VAL A 158 -10.23 -3.89 -4.96
C VAL A 158 -9.64 -5.29 -4.71
N PRO A 159 -8.46 -5.61 -5.27
CA PRO A 159 -7.71 -6.78 -4.85
C PRO A 159 -7.28 -6.65 -3.39
N VAL A 160 -7.56 -7.65 -2.57
CA VAL A 160 -7.40 -7.59 -1.12
C VAL A 160 -6.49 -8.68 -0.60
N GLY A 161 -5.43 -8.30 0.10
CA GLY A 161 -4.68 -9.17 0.99
C GLY A 161 -5.20 -9.02 2.43
N MET A 162 -4.54 -8.18 3.24
CA MET A 162 -4.89 -7.95 4.65
C MET A 162 -6.09 -7.00 4.87
N GLY A 163 -6.55 -6.30 3.84
CA GLY A 163 -7.71 -5.40 3.94
C GLY A 163 -7.38 -3.92 4.19
N THR A 164 -6.18 -3.56 4.63
CA THR A 164 -5.81 -2.16 4.94
C THR A 164 -6.07 -1.23 3.76
N ASN A 165 -5.64 -1.60 2.55
CA ASN A 165 -5.87 -0.76 1.37
C ASN A 165 -7.36 -0.54 1.08
N LEU A 166 -8.16 -1.60 1.18
CA LEU A 166 -9.61 -1.51 0.96
C LEU A 166 -10.28 -0.59 1.99
N SER A 167 -9.92 -0.72 3.27
CA SER A 167 -10.53 0.09 4.33
C SER A 167 -10.20 1.57 4.19
N TYR A 168 -8.99 1.91 3.74
CA TYR A 168 -8.61 3.31 3.52
C TYR A 168 -9.10 3.87 2.17
N ILE A 169 -9.25 3.05 1.14
CA ILE A 169 -10.00 3.42 -0.07
C ILE A 169 -11.44 3.80 0.32
N TRP A 170 -12.10 2.99 1.14
CA TRP A 170 -13.43 3.31 1.66
C TRP A 170 -13.43 4.61 2.47
N LYS A 171 -12.44 4.79 3.36
CA LYS A 171 -12.29 6.03 4.14
C LYS A 171 -12.21 7.25 3.23
N GLY A 172 -11.41 7.22 2.17
CA GLY A 172 -11.27 8.34 1.24
C GLY A 172 -12.59 8.68 0.52
N PHE A 173 -13.36 7.69 0.07
CA PHE A 173 -14.68 7.95 -0.51
C PHE A 173 -15.65 8.54 0.52
N LYS A 174 -15.62 8.04 1.77
CA LYS A 174 -16.46 8.59 2.86
C LYS A 174 -16.14 10.06 3.13
N GLU A 175 -14.86 10.42 3.24
CA GLU A 175 -14.45 11.81 3.46
C GLU A 175 -14.93 12.73 2.34
N TYR A 176 -14.81 12.34 1.05
CA TYR A 176 -15.33 13.13 -0.06
C TYR A 176 -16.87 13.23 -0.07
N TYR A 177 -17.55 12.19 0.39
CA TYR A 177 -19.00 12.24 0.57
C TYR A 177 -19.40 13.19 1.72
N GLU A 178 -18.72 13.10 2.86
CA GLU A 178 -18.96 13.97 4.04
C GLU A 178 -18.65 15.43 3.76
N PHE A 179 -17.65 15.71 2.89
CA PHE A 179 -17.35 17.06 2.41
C PHE A 179 -18.31 17.55 1.31
N GLY A 180 -19.25 16.72 0.87
CA GLY A 180 -20.21 17.07 -0.19
C GLY A 180 -19.63 17.13 -1.60
N LEU A 181 -18.40 16.63 -1.80
CA LEU A 181 -17.74 16.61 -3.12
C LEU A 181 -18.31 15.51 -4.03
N ILE A 182 -18.74 14.39 -3.47
CA ILE A 182 -19.47 13.34 -4.18
C ILE A 182 -20.85 13.16 -3.56
N LYS A 183 -21.86 12.87 -4.40
CA LYS A 183 -23.27 12.76 -3.97
C LYS A 183 -23.67 11.34 -3.57
N LYS A 184 -22.83 10.35 -3.87
CA LYS A 184 -23.12 8.93 -3.66
C LYS A 184 -21.83 8.18 -3.32
N LEU A 185 -21.90 7.28 -2.34
CA LEU A 185 -20.82 6.36 -2.05
C LEU A 185 -20.84 5.18 -3.03
N PRO A 186 -19.69 4.75 -3.56
CA PRO A 186 -19.62 3.54 -4.37
C PRO A 186 -19.82 2.28 -3.53
N ARG A 187 -20.27 1.21 -4.14
CA ARG A 187 -20.19 -0.12 -3.56
C ARG A 187 -18.79 -0.66 -3.75
N ILE A 188 -18.16 -1.18 -2.69
CA ILE A 188 -16.82 -1.76 -2.78
C ILE A 188 -16.90 -3.28 -2.80
N ILE A 189 -16.22 -3.88 -3.77
CA ILE A 189 -16.08 -5.33 -3.89
C ILE A 189 -14.65 -5.71 -3.52
N ALA A 190 -14.50 -6.51 -2.47
CA ALA A 190 -13.24 -7.13 -2.11
C ALA A 190 -13.00 -8.39 -2.98
N VAL A 191 -11.85 -8.46 -3.64
CA VAL A 191 -11.48 -9.63 -4.44
C VAL A 191 -10.28 -10.30 -3.80
N GLN A 192 -10.44 -11.55 -3.38
CA GLN A 192 -9.38 -12.39 -2.80
C GLN A 192 -9.17 -13.65 -3.63
N ALA A 193 -7.96 -14.21 -3.57
CA ALA A 193 -7.71 -15.51 -4.15
C ALA A 193 -8.45 -16.60 -3.36
N GLU A 194 -9.06 -17.57 -4.05
CA GLU A 194 -9.84 -18.66 -3.44
C GLU A 194 -9.07 -19.40 -2.33
N GLY A 195 -7.79 -19.68 -2.55
CA GLY A 195 -6.93 -20.35 -1.55
C GLY A 195 -6.50 -19.49 -0.36
N ALA A 196 -6.85 -18.19 -0.34
CA ALA A 196 -6.49 -17.24 0.73
C ALA A 196 -7.53 -16.10 0.82
N CYS A 197 -8.75 -16.43 1.25
CA CYS A 197 -9.89 -15.52 1.27
C CYS A 197 -10.53 -15.35 2.67
N PRO A 198 -9.75 -15.08 3.73
CA PRO A 198 -10.29 -15.02 5.09
C PRO A 198 -11.36 -13.93 5.28
N ILE A 199 -11.26 -12.81 4.56
CA ILE A 199 -12.26 -11.73 4.65
C ILE A 199 -13.57 -12.16 4.00
N VAL A 200 -13.50 -12.78 2.82
CA VAL A 200 -14.70 -13.31 2.12
C VAL A 200 -15.37 -14.41 2.93
N THR A 201 -14.58 -15.26 3.61
CA THR A 201 -15.12 -16.33 4.46
C THR A 201 -15.79 -15.82 5.72
N ALA A 202 -15.31 -14.67 6.24
CA ALA A 202 -15.83 -14.07 7.48
C ALA A 202 -17.10 -13.22 7.24
N TYR A 203 -17.40 -12.84 6.01
CA TYR A 203 -18.57 -12.07 5.63
C TYR A 203 -19.77 -12.98 5.36
#